data_031f73d50c7df073d59cbc727227b1c4
#
_entry.id   031f73d50c7df073d59cbc727227b1c4
#
_cell.length_a   1.000
_cell.length_b   1.000
_cell.length_c   1.000
_cell.angle_alpha   90.00
_cell.angle_beta   90.00
_cell.angle_gamma   90.00
#
_symmetry.space_group_name_H-M   'P 1'
#
loop_
_entity.id
_entity.type
_entity.pdbx_description
1 polymer ?
#
loop_
_entity_poly.entity_id
_entity_poly.type
_entity_poly.pdbx_seq_one_letter_code
_entity_poly.pdbx_strand_id
1 'polypeptide(L)'
;IGYCNGHNKKLNGLEYHRSSEINVAVTDLVLLIGHQQDVEKDFTYDTSKVEAFLVPAGIGIEVYGTTLHYAPCGVDGNGFKAVVVLPKGTNTDLTFETGKTGEDRLMTAKNKWLIAHAEGGQDPAAFIGLVGKNLNINE
;
A
#
# COMPACT_ATOMS: atom_id res chain seq x y z
N ILE A 1 5.93 13.58 -9.65
CA ILE A 1 5.60 14.02 -8.28
C ILE A 1 4.10 14.17 -8.19
N GLY A 2 3.55 13.63 -7.14
CA GLY A 2 2.15 13.75 -6.78
C GLY A 2 1.98 13.91 -5.28
N TYR A 3 0.76 13.83 -4.82
CA TYR A 3 0.47 13.79 -3.40
C TYR A 3 -0.64 12.78 -3.11
N CYS A 4 -0.62 12.28 -1.89
CA CYS A 4 -1.64 11.38 -1.36
C CYS A 4 -2.18 11.98 -0.07
N ASN A 5 -3.49 12.12 0.04
CA ASN A 5 -4.14 12.63 1.24
C ASN A 5 -5.46 11.91 1.48
N GLY A 6 -5.89 11.85 2.72
CA GLY A 6 -7.13 11.19 3.08
C GLY A 6 -7.31 11.01 4.58
N HIS A 7 -8.30 10.21 4.92
CA HIS A 7 -8.68 9.91 6.30
C HIS A 7 -8.62 8.41 6.63
N ASN A 8 -7.76 7.70 5.94
CA ASN A 8 -7.61 6.26 6.15
C ASN A 8 -7.16 5.95 7.59
N LYS A 9 -7.66 4.86 8.15
CA LYS A 9 -7.37 4.38 9.53
C LYS A 9 -7.02 2.90 9.57
N LYS A 10 -7.17 2.21 8.45
CA LYS A 10 -7.00 0.76 8.36
C LYS A 10 -5.99 0.38 7.31
N LEU A 11 -5.48 -0.83 7.43
CA LEU A 11 -4.55 -1.44 6.47
C LEU A 11 -5.17 -1.52 5.06
N ASN A 12 -6.33 -2.13 4.92
CA ASN A 12 -7.12 -2.32 3.70
C ASN A 12 -6.42 -3.09 2.57
N GLY A 13 -5.14 -2.94 2.39
CA GLY A 13 -4.37 -3.57 1.32
C GLY A 13 -2.88 -3.44 1.57
N LEU A 14 -2.11 -4.16 0.76
CA LEU A 14 -0.67 -4.00 0.63
C LEU A 14 -0.34 -4.03 -0.86
N GLU A 15 0.36 -3.02 -1.32
CA GLU A 15 0.82 -2.89 -2.70
C GLU A 15 2.34 -2.80 -2.76
N TYR A 16 2.89 -3.09 -3.92
CA TYR A 16 4.30 -2.88 -4.21
C TYR A 16 4.51 -2.49 -5.68
N HIS A 17 5.67 -1.94 -5.95
CA HIS A 17 6.11 -1.47 -7.24
C HIS A 17 7.47 -2.10 -7.60
N ARG A 18 7.85 -2.06 -8.87
CA ARG A 18 9.21 -2.45 -9.32
C ARG A 18 10.23 -1.30 -9.18
N SER A 19 9.94 -0.38 -8.29
CA SER A 19 10.74 0.81 -8.02
C SER A 19 10.55 1.23 -6.59
N SER A 20 11.53 1.91 -6.02
CA SER A 20 11.32 2.65 -4.78
C SER A 20 10.43 3.86 -5.02
N GLU A 21 9.82 4.34 -3.96
CA GLU A 21 9.15 5.63 -3.93
C GLU A 21 9.63 6.46 -2.76
N ILE A 22 9.55 7.78 -2.89
CA ILE A 22 9.82 8.70 -1.79
C ILE A 22 8.50 9.25 -1.29
N ASN A 23 8.28 9.14 0.01
CA ASN A 23 7.15 9.75 0.68
C ASN A 23 7.65 10.84 1.62
N VAL A 24 7.13 12.05 1.49
CA VAL A 24 7.39 13.15 2.41
C VAL A 24 6.12 13.47 3.17
N ALA A 25 6.11 13.22 4.47
CA ALA A 25 4.98 13.52 5.32
C ALA A 25 4.79 15.04 5.46
N VAL A 26 3.62 15.55 5.06
CA VAL A 26 3.23 16.95 5.28
C VAL A 26 2.55 17.11 6.63
N THR A 27 1.80 16.10 7.03
CA THR A 27 1.26 15.93 8.39
C THR A 27 1.86 14.67 8.99
N ASP A 28 1.81 14.52 10.31
CA ASP A 28 2.10 13.22 10.92
C ASP A 28 1.22 12.14 10.28
N LEU A 29 1.82 11.00 9.99
CA LEU A 29 1.09 9.87 9.45
C LEU A 29 1.66 8.55 9.96
N VAL A 30 0.87 7.49 9.86
CA VAL A 30 1.32 6.13 10.11
C VAL A 30 1.35 5.37 8.79
N LEU A 31 2.49 4.79 8.47
CA LEU A 31 2.64 3.87 7.35
C LEU A 31 2.65 2.43 7.86
N LEU A 32 1.74 1.61 7.35
CA LEU A 32 1.68 0.18 7.60
C LEU A 32 2.45 -0.53 6.49
N ILE A 33 3.46 -1.30 6.84
CA ILE A 33 4.33 -1.96 5.87
C ILE A 33 4.39 -3.47 6.05
N GLY A 34 4.65 -4.15 4.93
CA GLY A 34 5.02 -5.55 4.87
C GLY A 34 6.30 -5.73 4.07
N HIS A 35 6.82 -6.94 4.04
CA HIS A 35 8.04 -7.28 3.32
C HIS A 35 7.72 -8.29 2.21
N GLN A 36 8.29 -8.10 1.03
CA GLN A 36 8.04 -8.96 -0.12
C GLN A 36 8.42 -10.41 0.16
N GLN A 37 9.47 -10.67 0.93
CA GLN A 37 9.88 -12.02 1.30
C GLN A 37 8.87 -12.76 2.18
N ASP A 38 7.93 -12.07 2.80
CA ASP A 38 6.87 -12.66 3.63
C ASP A 38 5.60 -12.97 2.85
N VAL A 39 5.54 -12.62 1.56
CA VAL A 39 4.45 -13.02 0.67
C VAL A 39 4.54 -14.52 0.45
N GLU A 40 3.44 -15.23 0.70
CA GLU A 40 3.38 -16.68 0.55
C GLU A 40 3.35 -17.09 -0.94
N LYS A 41 3.59 -18.38 -1.21
CA LYS A 41 3.65 -18.91 -2.60
C LYS A 41 2.34 -18.73 -3.38
N ASP A 42 1.21 -18.65 -2.67
CA ASP A 42 -0.12 -18.40 -3.24
C ASP A 42 -0.47 -16.91 -3.31
N PHE A 43 0.50 -16.04 -3.00
CA PHE A 43 0.39 -14.58 -2.95
C PHE A 43 -0.47 -14.06 -1.80
N THR A 44 -0.79 -14.87 -0.81
CA THR A 44 -1.39 -14.37 0.43
C THR A 44 -0.34 -13.72 1.33
N TYR A 45 -0.81 -12.88 2.26
CA TYR A 45 0.02 -12.22 3.26
C TYR A 45 -0.70 -12.20 4.60
N ASP A 46 -0.01 -12.68 5.65
CA ASP A 46 -0.53 -12.67 7.02
C ASP A 46 -0.39 -11.27 7.61
N THR A 47 -1.52 -10.64 7.93
CA THR A 47 -1.55 -9.27 8.47
C THR A 47 -0.88 -9.14 9.83
N SER A 48 -0.66 -10.22 10.56
CA SER A 48 0.10 -10.21 11.82
C SER A 48 1.57 -9.85 11.64
N LYS A 49 2.10 -9.97 10.43
CA LYS A 49 3.48 -9.60 10.06
C LYS A 49 3.64 -8.12 9.68
N VAL A 50 2.55 -7.39 9.61
CA VAL A 50 2.57 -5.96 9.25
C VAL A 50 3.12 -5.15 10.41
N GLU A 51 4.01 -4.22 10.10
CA GLU A 51 4.60 -3.29 11.03
C GLU A 51 4.07 -1.87 10.78
N ALA A 52 3.87 -1.11 11.85
CA ALA A 52 3.38 0.27 11.80
C ALA A 52 4.49 1.25 12.18
N PHE A 53 4.69 2.28 11.37
CA PHE A 53 5.69 3.31 11.62
C PHE A 53 5.04 4.70 11.60
N LEU A 54 5.27 5.45 12.67
CA LEU A 54 4.95 6.88 12.69
C LEU A 54 6.00 7.64 11.87
N VAL A 55 5.54 8.40 10.90
CA VAL A 55 6.36 9.32 10.11
C VAL A 55 5.94 10.74 10.47
N PRO A 56 6.78 11.48 11.22
CA PRO A 56 6.48 12.85 11.60
C PRO A 56 6.42 13.79 10.40
N ALA A 57 5.62 14.84 10.52
CA ALA A 57 5.57 15.93 9.52
C ALA A 57 6.96 16.46 9.19
N GLY A 58 7.24 16.66 7.91
CA GLY A 58 8.51 17.13 7.39
C GLY A 58 9.56 16.04 7.15
N ILE A 59 9.30 14.79 7.53
CA ILE A 59 10.22 13.67 7.31
C ILE A 59 9.95 13.01 5.97
N GLY A 60 11.02 12.84 5.18
CA GLY A 60 11.02 12.06 3.95
C GLY A 60 11.56 10.65 4.20
N ILE A 61 10.91 9.66 3.63
CA ILE A 61 11.32 8.26 3.69
C ILE A 61 11.39 7.68 2.28
N GLU A 62 12.31 6.75 2.07
CA GLU A 62 12.34 5.90 0.89
C GLU A 62 11.66 4.57 1.22
N VAL A 63 10.63 4.23 0.46
CA VAL A 63 9.95 2.94 0.50
C VAL A 63 10.47 2.10 -0.65
N TYR A 64 11.20 1.04 -0.34
CA TYR A 64 11.83 0.20 -1.36
C TYR A 64 10.82 -0.59 -2.19
N GLY A 65 11.22 -0.96 -3.42
CA GLY A 65 10.41 -1.85 -4.26
C GLY A 65 10.08 -3.20 -3.63
N THR A 66 10.86 -3.63 -2.64
CA THR A 66 10.63 -4.85 -1.85
C THR A 66 9.77 -4.64 -0.59
N THR A 67 9.37 -3.41 -0.32
CA THR A 67 8.53 -3.06 0.83
C THR A 67 7.09 -2.87 0.38
N LEU A 68 6.20 -3.69 0.93
CA LEU A 68 4.77 -3.56 0.69
C LEU A 68 4.19 -2.45 1.57
N HIS A 69 3.30 -1.67 1.02
CA HIS A 69 2.64 -0.55 1.70
C HIS A 69 1.28 -0.28 1.05
N TYR A 70 0.53 0.63 1.60
CA TYR A 70 -0.70 1.14 0.99
C TYR A 70 -0.89 2.60 1.41
N ALA A 71 -2.09 3.18 1.19
CA ALA A 71 -2.39 4.52 1.64
C ALA A 71 -2.05 4.68 3.14
N PRO A 72 -1.30 5.72 3.52
CA PRO A 72 -1.02 6.01 4.93
C PRO A 72 -2.29 6.19 5.76
N CYS A 73 -2.15 6.07 7.07
CA CYS A 73 -3.20 6.38 8.02
C CYS A 73 -2.95 7.74 8.67
N GLY A 74 -4.03 8.46 8.96
CA GLY A 74 -3.97 9.72 9.69
C GLY A 74 -3.83 9.50 11.20
N VAL A 75 -3.15 10.41 11.88
CA VAL A 75 -2.96 10.39 13.33
C VAL A 75 -4.06 11.20 14.01
N ASP A 76 -4.55 10.74 15.16
CA ASP A 76 -5.54 11.42 15.99
C ASP A 76 -6.82 11.87 15.25
N GLY A 77 -7.22 11.11 14.24
CA GLY A 77 -8.43 11.38 13.48
C GLY A 77 -8.35 12.57 12.50
N ASN A 78 -7.17 13.16 12.34
CA ASN A 78 -6.98 14.38 11.52
C ASN A 78 -6.71 14.10 10.03
N GLY A 79 -6.70 12.84 9.61
CA GLY A 79 -6.29 12.50 8.26
C GLY A 79 -4.78 12.67 8.04
N PHE A 80 -4.34 12.46 6.81
CA PHE A 80 -2.93 12.58 6.45
C PHE A 80 -2.76 13.34 5.13
N LYS A 81 -1.57 13.92 4.95
CA LYS A 81 -1.10 14.52 3.69
C LYS A 81 0.35 14.12 3.47
N ALA A 82 0.67 13.63 2.27
CA ALA A 82 2.02 13.26 1.88
C ALA A 82 2.30 13.68 0.44
N VAL A 83 3.53 14.09 0.19
CA VAL A 83 4.07 14.22 -1.18
C VAL A 83 4.71 12.89 -1.55
N VAL A 84 4.42 12.40 -2.76
CA VAL A 84 4.92 11.12 -3.24
C VAL A 84 5.70 11.31 -4.54
N VAL A 85 6.89 10.74 -4.60
CA VAL A 85 7.73 10.72 -5.81
C VAL A 85 7.83 9.28 -6.29
N LEU A 86 7.32 9.04 -7.48
CA LEU A 86 7.26 7.75 -8.16
C LEU A 86 7.74 7.89 -9.61
N PRO A 87 8.18 6.81 -10.27
CA PRO A 87 8.38 6.82 -11.71
C PRO A 87 7.11 7.24 -12.44
N LYS A 88 7.26 8.05 -13.47
CA LYS A 88 6.15 8.55 -14.28
C LYS A 88 5.30 7.39 -14.80
N GLY A 89 3.99 7.52 -14.68
CA GLY A 89 3.03 6.51 -15.13
C GLY A 89 2.66 5.46 -14.08
N THR A 90 3.36 5.39 -12.95
CA THR A 90 2.98 4.50 -11.84
C THR A 90 1.56 4.83 -11.36
N ASN A 91 0.77 3.79 -11.07
CA ASN A 91 -0.64 3.88 -10.64
C ASN A 91 -1.61 4.41 -11.72
N THR A 92 -1.17 4.57 -12.95
CA THR A 92 -2.08 4.90 -14.06
C THR A 92 -2.76 3.65 -14.60
N ASP A 93 -3.85 3.84 -15.35
CA ASP A 93 -4.65 2.74 -15.88
C ASP A 93 -3.83 1.81 -16.78
N LEU A 94 -4.12 0.52 -16.68
CA LEU A 94 -3.55 -0.48 -17.57
C LEU A 94 -4.04 -0.25 -19.00
N THR A 95 -3.13 -0.38 -19.95
CA THR A 95 -3.41 -0.32 -21.39
C THR A 95 -3.40 -1.70 -22.05
N PHE A 96 -3.34 -2.76 -21.25
CA PHE A 96 -3.30 -4.15 -21.67
C PHE A 96 -4.02 -5.02 -20.63
N GLU A 97 -4.39 -6.23 -21.03
CA GLU A 97 -4.95 -7.23 -20.11
C GLU A 97 -3.82 -7.94 -19.38
N THR A 98 -3.97 -8.11 -18.07
CA THR A 98 -3.03 -8.88 -17.25
C THR A 98 -3.42 -10.35 -17.22
N GLY A 99 -2.43 -11.20 -16.95
CA GLY A 99 -2.67 -12.61 -16.66
C GLY A 99 -3.58 -12.79 -15.43
N LYS A 100 -4.29 -13.92 -15.41
CA LYS A 100 -5.22 -14.25 -14.30
C LYS A 100 -4.61 -15.25 -13.32
N THR A 101 -3.34 -15.59 -13.48
CA THR A 101 -2.63 -16.58 -12.66
C THR A 101 -1.31 -16.01 -12.17
N GLY A 102 -0.79 -16.57 -11.10
CA GLY A 102 0.47 -16.13 -10.53
C GLY A 102 0.44 -14.68 -10.09
N GLU A 103 1.57 -14.01 -10.16
CA GLU A 103 1.72 -12.61 -9.76
C GLU A 103 0.95 -11.64 -10.65
N ASP A 104 0.72 -11.99 -11.91
CA ASP A 104 0.00 -11.12 -12.85
C ASP A 104 -1.42 -10.78 -12.38
N ARG A 105 -2.06 -11.67 -11.64
CA ARG A 105 -3.40 -11.43 -11.06
C ARG A 105 -3.44 -10.32 -10.01
N LEU A 106 -2.27 -9.94 -9.45
CA LEU A 106 -2.17 -8.86 -8.47
C LEU A 106 -2.10 -7.49 -9.14
N MET A 107 -1.76 -7.43 -10.42
CA MET A 107 -1.52 -6.18 -11.14
C MET A 107 -2.83 -5.44 -11.39
N THR A 108 -3.01 -4.31 -10.73
CA THR A 108 -4.24 -3.49 -10.81
C THR A 108 -4.05 -2.20 -11.57
N ALA A 109 -2.80 -1.74 -11.73
CA ALA A 109 -2.43 -0.55 -12.46
C ALA A 109 -0.99 -0.69 -12.97
N LYS A 110 -0.53 0.23 -13.78
CA LYS A 110 0.87 0.23 -14.23
C LYS A 110 1.81 0.32 -13.05
N ASN A 111 2.82 -0.57 -13.03
CA ASN A 111 3.83 -0.66 -11.96
C ASN A 111 3.21 -0.85 -10.56
N LYS A 112 2.06 -1.49 -10.46
CA LYS A 112 1.35 -1.68 -9.19
C LYS A 112 0.77 -3.09 -9.07
N TRP A 113 1.20 -3.79 -8.03
CA TRP A 113 0.69 -5.10 -7.61
C TRP A 113 0.04 -4.95 -6.24
N LEU A 114 -1.21 -5.37 -6.10
CA LEU A 114 -2.03 -5.18 -4.91
C LEU A 114 -2.51 -6.51 -4.35
N ILE A 115 -2.33 -6.68 -3.05
CA ILE A 115 -2.95 -7.74 -2.24
C ILE A 115 -3.98 -7.05 -1.35
N ALA A 116 -5.25 -7.25 -1.62
CA ALA A 116 -6.33 -6.55 -0.93
C ALA A 116 -6.85 -7.34 0.29
N HIS A 117 -7.41 -6.62 1.25
CA HIS A 117 -8.20 -7.20 2.33
C HIS A 117 -9.68 -7.28 1.92
N ALA A 118 -10.37 -8.34 2.35
CA ALA A 118 -11.80 -8.52 2.03
C ALA A 118 -12.68 -7.34 2.48
N GLU A 119 -12.28 -6.66 3.56
CA GLU A 119 -12.96 -5.47 4.09
C GLU A 119 -12.37 -4.15 3.58
N GLY A 120 -11.45 -4.19 2.62
CA GLY A 120 -10.68 -3.02 2.19
C GLY A 120 -11.43 -2.06 1.27
N GLY A 121 -12.54 -2.50 0.68
CA GLY A 121 -13.36 -1.66 -0.20
C GLY A 121 -12.74 -1.34 -1.57
N GLN A 122 -11.74 -2.11 -2.00
CA GLN A 122 -11.13 -1.97 -3.33
C GLN A 122 -12.07 -2.47 -4.43
N ASP A 123 -11.65 -2.26 -5.69
CA ASP A 123 -12.32 -2.81 -6.86
C ASP A 123 -12.60 -4.31 -6.67
N PRO A 124 -13.82 -4.81 -7.00
CA PRO A 124 -14.15 -6.24 -6.89
C PRO A 124 -13.22 -7.17 -7.65
N ALA A 125 -12.51 -6.68 -8.67
CA ALA A 125 -11.52 -7.44 -9.43
C ALA A 125 -10.17 -7.57 -8.70
N ALA A 126 -9.92 -6.83 -7.62
CA ALA A 126 -8.69 -6.92 -6.86
C ALA A 126 -8.54 -8.29 -6.20
N PHE A 127 -7.30 -8.79 -6.17
CA PHE A 127 -6.98 -10.05 -5.52
C PHE A 127 -7.10 -9.93 -4.00
N ILE A 128 -8.00 -10.69 -3.40
CA ILE A 128 -8.15 -10.77 -1.95
C ILE A 128 -7.16 -11.80 -1.40
N GLY A 129 -6.08 -11.31 -0.82
CA GLY A 129 -4.99 -12.16 -0.33
C GLY A 129 -4.48 -11.79 1.06
N LEU A 130 -4.93 -10.70 1.68
CA LEU A 130 -4.60 -10.41 3.07
C LEU A 130 -5.41 -11.32 3.99
N VAL A 131 -4.70 -12.09 4.82
CA VAL A 131 -5.27 -13.05 5.76
C VAL A 131 -5.05 -12.54 7.18
N GLY A 132 -6.12 -12.50 7.96
CA GLY A 132 -6.08 -12.01 9.32
C GLY A 132 -6.91 -10.75 9.50
N LYS A 133 -6.59 -9.97 10.53
CA LYS A 133 -7.33 -8.74 10.88
C LYS A 133 -7.01 -7.61 9.91
N ASN A 134 -8.02 -6.85 9.50
CA ASN A 134 -7.81 -5.56 8.85
C ASN A 134 -7.37 -4.55 9.92
N LEU A 135 -6.06 -4.44 10.11
CA LEU A 135 -5.46 -3.66 11.20
C LEU A 135 -5.98 -2.22 11.21
N ASN A 136 -6.40 -1.76 12.38
CA ASN A 136 -6.87 -0.41 12.60
C ASN A 136 -5.90 0.28 13.58
N ILE A 137 -5.32 1.40 13.20
CA ILE A 137 -4.32 2.11 14.02
C ILE A 137 -4.89 2.71 15.32
N ASN A 138 -6.21 2.75 15.46
CA ASN A 138 -6.90 3.25 16.66
C ASN A 138 -7.30 2.14 17.65
N GLU A 139 -6.90 0.90 17.39
CA GLU A 139 -7.23 -0.25 18.24
C GLU A 139 -6.03 -0.81 18.99
#